data_3c18aabcfd46af91d6ea2915c0ec636a
#
_entry.id   3c18aabcfd46af91d6ea2915c0ec636a
#
_cell.length_a   1.000
_cell.length_b   1.000
_cell.length_c   1.000
_cell.angle_alpha   90.00
_cell.angle_beta   90.00
_cell.angle_gamma   90.00
#
_symmetry.space_group_name_H-M   'P 1'
#
loop_
_entity.id
_entity.type
_entity.pdbx_description
1 polymer ?
#
loop_
_entity_poly.entity_id
_entity_poly.type
_entity_poly.pdbx_seq_one_letter_code
_entity_poly.pdbx_strand_id
1 'polypeptide(L)'
;QMCIRDRIKSILSKVFGRDVPVRMRAGFFPFVEPGFEIDMGCLVCGGKGCSVCKHVGWIEVMPGGTPHPNVLKAAGLDPDEYTGFYVNIGLDRLVMMRYGVDDVRLFHSADLRFLEQFH
;
A
#
# COMPACT_ATOMS: atom_id res chain seq x y z
N GLN A 1 -14.58 3.23 9.20
CA GLN A 1 -14.06 2.70 7.91
C GLN A 1 -13.91 3.79 6.86
N MET A 2 -14.87 4.69 6.68
CA MET A 2 -14.75 5.81 5.73
C MET A 2 -13.50 6.66 5.98
N CYS A 3 -13.18 6.96 7.23
CA CYS A 3 -11.99 7.76 7.57
C CYS A 3 -10.65 7.14 7.16
N ILE A 4 -10.53 5.81 7.20
CA ILE A 4 -9.28 5.12 6.80
C ILE A 4 -9.07 5.24 5.31
N ARG A 5 -10.08 4.95 4.49
CA ARG A 5 -10.02 5.07 3.04
C ARG A 5 -9.64 6.48 2.59
N ASP A 6 -10.28 7.49 3.17
CA ASP A 6 -10.05 8.88 2.79
C ASP A 6 -8.65 9.36 3.19
N ARG A 7 -8.16 8.93 4.35
CA ARG A 7 -6.79 9.21 4.79
C ARG A 7 -5.77 8.58 3.86
N ILE A 8 -5.98 7.32 3.48
CA ILE A 8 -5.09 6.61 2.54
C ILE A 8 -5.10 7.29 1.17
N LYS A 9 -6.29 7.62 0.65
CA LYS A 9 -6.41 8.36 -0.60
C LYS A 9 -5.65 9.69 -0.53
N SER A 10 -5.79 10.42 0.58
CA SER A 10 -5.07 11.68 0.80
C SER A 10 -3.55 11.49 0.82
N ILE A 11 -3.06 10.44 1.51
CA ILE A 11 -1.62 10.13 1.57
C ILE A 11 -1.10 9.82 0.16
N LEU A 12 -1.75 8.91 -0.55
CA LEU A 12 -1.32 8.51 -1.89
C LEU A 12 -1.38 9.67 -2.88
N SER A 13 -2.42 10.50 -2.82
CA SER A 13 -2.53 11.68 -3.68
C SER A 13 -1.43 12.69 -3.42
N LYS A 14 -0.98 12.86 -2.16
CA LYS A 14 0.16 13.72 -1.82
C LYS A 14 1.49 13.13 -2.29
N VAL A 15 1.68 11.82 -2.13
CA VAL A 15 2.90 11.13 -2.58
C VAL A 15 3.08 11.25 -4.09
N PHE A 16 2.00 11.09 -4.85
CA PHE A 16 2.06 11.12 -6.32
C PHE A 16 1.78 12.49 -6.94
N GLY A 17 1.35 13.47 -6.13
CA GLY A 17 1.04 14.82 -6.60
C GLY A 17 -0.18 14.91 -7.51
N ARG A 18 -1.06 13.91 -7.49
CA ARG A 18 -2.30 13.85 -8.28
C ARG A 18 -3.36 12.98 -7.60
N ASP A 19 -4.61 13.12 -8.03
CA ASP A 19 -5.68 12.26 -7.54
C ASP A 19 -5.44 10.80 -7.97
N VAL A 20 -5.49 9.89 -7.00
CA VAL A 20 -5.23 8.47 -7.22
C VAL A 20 -6.49 7.68 -6.89
N PRO A 21 -7.02 6.89 -7.84
CA PRO A 21 -8.14 6.01 -7.54
C PRO A 21 -7.70 4.94 -6.53
N VAL A 22 -8.54 4.73 -5.52
CA VAL A 22 -8.28 3.77 -4.43
C VAL A 22 -9.50 2.89 -4.25
N ARG A 23 -9.28 1.59 -4.14
CA ARG A 23 -10.30 0.62 -3.75
C ARG A 23 -9.85 -0.20 -2.56
N MET A 24 -10.80 -0.66 -1.76
CA MET A 24 -10.57 -1.55 -0.64
C MET A 24 -11.19 -2.91 -0.96
N ARG A 25 -10.43 -3.97 -0.71
CA ARG A 25 -10.89 -5.37 -0.79
C ARG A 25 -10.76 -6.01 0.57
N ALA A 26 -11.70 -6.92 0.93
CA ALA A 26 -11.54 -7.73 2.11
C ALA A 26 -10.28 -8.60 1.97
N GLY A 27 -9.49 -8.69 3.02
CA GLY A 27 -8.30 -9.51 3.07
C GLY A 27 -8.12 -10.14 4.44
N PHE A 28 -7.49 -11.30 4.49
CA PHE A 28 -7.18 -11.97 5.74
C PHE A 28 -5.70 -11.82 6.09
N PHE A 29 -5.45 -11.33 7.30
CA PHE A 29 -4.13 -11.33 7.91
C PHE A 29 -4.29 -11.73 9.39
N PRO A 30 -3.39 -12.56 9.95
CA PRO A 30 -3.56 -13.06 11.31
C PRO A 30 -3.47 -11.99 12.39
N PHE A 31 -2.95 -10.82 12.08
CA PHE A 31 -2.75 -9.71 13.01
C PHE A 31 -3.83 -8.61 12.94
N VAL A 32 -4.80 -8.75 12.05
CA VAL A 32 -5.92 -7.80 11.89
C VAL A 32 -7.26 -8.53 11.80
N GLU A 33 -8.29 -7.91 12.39
CA GLU A 33 -9.67 -8.37 12.33
C GLU A 33 -10.62 -7.19 12.56
N PRO A 34 -11.39 -6.73 11.55
CA PRO A 34 -11.35 -7.15 10.15
C PRO A 34 -10.11 -6.64 9.41
N GLY A 35 -9.66 -7.41 8.42
CA GLY A 35 -8.57 -7.04 7.53
C GLY A 35 -9.04 -6.60 6.15
N PHE A 36 -8.26 -5.76 5.50
CA PHE A 36 -8.49 -5.32 4.13
C PHE A 36 -7.18 -5.08 3.39
N GLU A 37 -7.27 -5.17 2.09
CA GLU A 37 -6.19 -4.80 1.17
C GLU A 37 -6.60 -3.54 0.42
N ILE A 38 -5.65 -2.64 0.23
CA ILE A 38 -5.86 -1.38 -0.47
C ILE A 38 -5.09 -1.43 -1.77
N ASP A 39 -5.85 -1.29 -2.85
CA ASP A 39 -5.31 -1.17 -4.20
C ASP A 39 -5.40 0.27 -4.68
N MET A 40 -4.40 0.70 -5.40
CA MET A 40 -4.46 1.94 -6.18
C MET A 40 -4.53 1.63 -7.67
N GLY A 41 -5.16 2.51 -8.44
CA GLY A 41 -5.13 2.43 -9.89
C GLY A 41 -3.70 2.51 -10.41
N CYS A 42 -3.35 1.66 -11.36
CA CYS A 42 -2.02 1.65 -11.94
C CYS A 42 -1.73 2.97 -12.65
N LEU A 43 -0.72 3.69 -12.19
CA LEU A 43 -0.34 4.99 -12.76
C LEU A 43 0.49 4.86 -14.04
N VAL A 44 1.05 3.69 -14.30
CA VAL A 44 1.83 3.41 -15.52
C VAL A 44 0.92 3.25 -16.73
N CYS A 45 -0.14 2.44 -16.61
CA CYS A 45 -1.04 2.15 -17.73
C CYS A 45 -2.39 2.89 -17.65
N GLY A 46 -2.64 3.67 -16.61
CA GLY A 46 -3.92 4.36 -16.42
C GLY A 46 -5.12 3.43 -16.25
N GLY A 47 -4.91 2.21 -15.76
CA GLY A 47 -5.94 1.20 -15.54
C GLY A 47 -6.19 0.26 -16.72
N LYS A 48 -5.48 0.42 -17.83
CA LYS A 48 -5.62 -0.43 -19.03
C LYS A 48 -5.04 -1.84 -18.90
N GLY A 49 -4.08 -2.00 -18.00
CA GLY A 49 -3.32 -3.23 -17.81
C GLY A 49 -1.92 -3.15 -18.42
N CYS A 50 -0.92 -3.53 -17.64
CA CYS A 50 0.49 -3.59 -18.07
C CYS A 50 1.23 -4.65 -17.24
N SER A 51 2.49 -4.90 -17.57
CA SER A 51 3.33 -5.85 -16.84
C SER A 51 3.47 -5.50 -15.35
N VAL A 52 3.51 -4.23 -15.01
CA VAL A 52 3.63 -3.75 -13.62
C VAL A 52 2.41 -4.12 -12.77
N CYS A 53 1.21 -3.96 -13.30
CA CYS A 53 -0.03 -4.32 -12.63
C CYS A 53 -0.53 -5.73 -12.97
N LYS A 54 0.31 -6.54 -13.66
CA LYS A 54 -0.05 -7.89 -14.12
C LYS A 54 -1.35 -7.91 -14.95
N HIS A 55 -1.52 -6.91 -15.79
CA HIS A 55 -2.68 -6.71 -16.68
C HIS A 55 -4.03 -6.54 -15.96
N VAL A 56 -4.03 -6.26 -14.65
CA VAL A 56 -5.25 -6.07 -13.86
C VAL A 56 -5.72 -4.61 -13.82
N GLY A 57 -4.81 -3.66 -14.01
CA GLY A 57 -5.07 -2.23 -13.91
C GLY A 57 -5.04 -1.67 -12.50
N TRP A 58 -4.86 -2.52 -11.50
CA TRP A 58 -4.78 -2.18 -10.08
C TRP A 58 -3.53 -2.77 -9.45
N ILE A 59 -2.96 -2.05 -8.51
CA ILE A 59 -1.77 -2.48 -7.75
C ILE A 59 -2.10 -2.45 -6.28
N GLU A 60 -1.91 -3.58 -5.61
CA GLU A 60 -1.96 -3.65 -4.16
C GLU A 60 -0.78 -2.86 -3.57
N VAL A 61 -1.09 -1.87 -2.72
CA VAL A 61 -0.07 -1.00 -2.13
C VAL A 61 0.07 -1.19 -0.64
N MET A 62 -1.00 -1.55 0.06
CA MET A 62 -0.95 -1.69 1.50
C MET A 62 -2.03 -2.60 2.05
N PRO A 63 -1.68 -3.47 3.02
CA PRO A 63 -2.64 -4.10 3.90
C PRO A 63 -3.06 -3.15 5.01
N GLY A 64 -4.23 -3.37 5.57
CA GLY A 64 -4.74 -2.60 6.69
C GLY A 64 -5.86 -3.31 7.44
N GLY A 65 -6.31 -2.70 8.49
CA GLY A 65 -7.41 -3.22 9.28
C GLY A 65 -7.43 -2.71 10.70
N THR A 66 -8.30 -3.31 11.50
CA THR A 66 -8.30 -3.15 12.94
C THR A 66 -7.36 -4.18 13.55
N PRO A 67 -6.47 -3.81 14.49
CA PRO A 67 -5.61 -4.77 15.15
C PRO A 67 -6.41 -5.89 15.82
N HIS A 68 -5.95 -7.13 15.64
CA HIS A 68 -6.56 -8.26 16.30
C HIS A 68 -6.48 -8.10 17.83
N PRO A 69 -7.50 -8.48 18.61
CA PRO A 69 -7.47 -8.34 20.07
C PRO A 69 -6.23 -8.95 20.74
N ASN A 70 -5.70 -10.04 20.21
CA ASN A 70 -4.49 -10.66 20.74
C ASN A 70 -3.24 -9.80 20.54
N VAL A 71 -3.20 -8.97 19.50
CA VAL A 71 -2.10 -8.01 19.28
C VAL A 71 -2.15 -6.91 20.34
N LEU A 72 -3.33 -6.40 20.65
CA LEU A 72 -3.52 -5.41 21.72
C LEU A 72 -3.12 -5.99 23.08
N LYS A 73 -3.54 -7.21 23.40
CA LYS A 73 -3.14 -7.90 24.64
C LYS A 73 -1.62 -8.09 24.74
N ALA A 74 -0.97 -8.50 23.64
CA ALA A 74 0.48 -8.64 23.60
C ALA A 74 1.21 -7.31 23.81
N ALA A 75 0.59 -6.20 23.39
CA ALA A 75 1.09 -4.84 23.63
C ALA A 75 0.78 -4.31 25.05
N GLY A 76 0.10 -5.08 25.90
CA GLY A 76 -0.28 -4.66 27.23
C GLY A 76 -1.51 -3.73 27.26
N LEU A 77 -2.30 -3.72 26.18
CA LEU A 77 -3.51 -2.91 26.06
C LEU A 77 -4.75 -3.79 26.21
N ASP A 78 -5.77 -3.27 26.90
CA ASP A 78 -7.04 -3.94 27.02
C ASP A 78 -7.86 -3.74 25.73
N PRO A 79 -8.21 -4.80 24.99
CA PRO A 79 -8.98 -4.68 23.76
C PRO A 79 -10.42 -4.20 23.93
N ASP A 80 -10.96 -4.23 25.17
CA ASP A 80 -12.28 -3.70 25.48
C ASP A 80 -12.26 -2.17 25.69
N GLU A 81 -11.11 -1.62 26.07
CA GLU A 81 -10.90 -0.18 26.24
C GLU A 81 -10.26 0.48 25.03
N TYR A 82 -9.40 -0.25 24.32
CA TYR A 82 -8.59 0.29 23.23
C TYR A 82 -8.97 -0.34 21.90
N THR A 83 -9.07 0.50 20.90
CA THR A 83 -9.16 0.12 19.49
C THR A 83 -8.17 0.91 18.68
N GLY A 84 -7.93 0.49 17.45
CA GLY A 84 -7.00 1.18 16.59
C GLY A 84 -7.23 0.85 15.14
N PHE A 85 -6.34 1.35 14.31
CA PHE A 85 -6.24 0.94 12.91
C PHE A 85 -4.80 0.64 12.55
N TYR A 86 -4.63 -0.29 11.65
CA TYR A 86 -3.35 -0.70 11.10
C TYR A 86 -3.31 -0.40 9.61
N VAL A 87 -2.25 0.22 9.17
CA VAL A 87 -1.94 0.44 7.76
C VAL A 87 -0.44 0.26 7.56
N ASN A 88 -0.06 -0.57 6.62
CA ASN A 88 1.34 -0.79 6.26
C ASN A 88 1.57 -0.41 4.79
N ILE A 89 2.67 0.24 4.51
CA ILE A 89 3.00 0.72 3.16
C ILE A 89 4.33 0.10 2.73
N GLY A 90 4.30 -0.61 1.60
CA GLY A 90 5.52 -1.08 0.94
C GLY A 90 6.22 0.07 0.22
N LEU A 91 7.39 0.48 0.70
CA LEU A 91 8.14 1.60 0.11
C LEU A 91 8.53 1.33 -1.33
N ASP A 92 8.97 0.13 -1.65
CA ASP A 92 9.40 -0.26 -3.00
C ASP A 92 8.28 -0.03 -4.03
N ARG A 93 7.05 -0.40 -3.71
CA ARG A 93 5.91 -0.19 -4.62
C ARG A 93 5.59 1.29 -4.84
N LEU A 94 5.68 2.11 -3.80
CA LEU A 94 5.49 3.55 -3.95
C LEU A 94 6.57 4.18 -4.82
N VAL A 95 7.83 3.80 -4.62
CA VAL A 95 8.97 4.31 -5.40
C VAL A 95 8.87 3.85 -6.85
N MET A 96 8.54 2.58 -7.11
CA MET A 96 8.30 2.09 -8.47
C MET A 96 7.27 2.94 -9.22
N MET A 97 6.15 3.22 -8.58
CA MET A 97 5.06 3.98 -9.19
C MET A 97 5.40 5.46 -9.37
N ARG A 98 6.16 6.04 -8.44
CA ARG A 98 6.54 7.45 -8.49
C ARG A 98 7.57 7.74 -9.58
N TYR A 99 8.53 6.86 -9.76
CA TYR A 99 9.65 7.04 -10.68
C TYR A 99 9.55 6.21 -11.96
N GLY A 100 8.45 5.48 -12.14
CA GLY A 100 8.24 4.68 -13.35
C GLY A 100 9.17 3.48 -13.47
N VAL A 101 9.64 2.93 -12.35
CA VAL A 101 10.45 1.71 -12.34
C VAL A 101 9.54 0.51 -12.54
N ASP A 102 9.84 -0.33 -13.52
CA ASP A 102 9.00 -1.45 -13.93
C ASP A 102 9.37 -2.79 -13.28
N ASP A 103 10.51 -2.86 -12.60
CA ASP A 103 10.99 -4.07 -11.94
C ASP A 103 11.56 -3.78 -10.55
N VAL A 104 10.92 -4.31 -9.51
CA VAL A 104 11.33 -4.15 -8.11
C VAL A 104 12.74 -4.72 -7.83
N ARG A 105 13.19 -5.70 -8.62
CA ARG A 105 14.50 -6.32 -8.44
C ARG A 105 15.65 -5.36 -8.72
N LEU A 106 15.41 -4.28 -9.48
CA LEU A 106 16.39 -3.24 -9.74
C LEU A 106 16.86 -2.52 -8.47
N PHE A 107 15.99 -2.37 -7.48
CA PHE A 107 16.36 -1.76 -6.19
C PHE A 107 17.41 -2.58 -5.41
N HIS A 108 17.49 -3.86 -5.66
CA HIS A 108 18.37 -4.80 -4.96
C HIS A 108 19.47 -5.38 -5.85
N SER A 109 19.59 -4.87 -7.09
CA SER A 109 20.54 -5.40 -8.07
C SER A 109 21.98 -4.95 -7.85
N ALA A 110 22.23 -3.96 -6.99
CA ALA A 110 23.51 -3.30 -6.80
C ALA A 110 24.10 -2.69 -8.10
N ASP A 111 23.28 -2.44 -9.11
CA ASP A 111 23.70 -1.82 -10.36
C ASP A 111 23.78 -0.29 -10.21
N LEU A 112 24.99 0.24 -10.20
CA LEU A 112 25.23 1.67 -10.03
C LEU A 112 24.60 2.50 -11.17
N ARG A 113 24.52 1.97 -12.38
CA ARG A 113 23.89 2.65 -13.52
C ARG A 113 22.40 2.89 -13.29
N PHE A 114 21.75 1.99 -12.53
CA PHE A 114 20.36 2.20 -12.13
C PHE A 114 20.24 3.34 -11.12
N LEU A 115 21.15 3.40 -10.13
CA LEU A 115 21.13 4.43 -9.09
C LEU A 115 21.49 5.82 -9.62
N GLU A 116 22.38 5.90 -10.60
CA GLU A 116 22.82 7.16 -11.22
C GLU A 116 21.71 7.93 -11.93
N GLN A 117 20.57 7.30 -12.23
CA GLN A 117 19.41 7.94 -12.85
C GLN A 117 18.63 8.88 -11.92
N PHE A 118 18.85 8.79 -10.61
CA PHE A 118 18.07 9.48 -9.59
C PHE A 118 18.83 10.62 -8.91
N HIS A 119 19.58 11.39 -9.66
CA HIS A 119 20.31 12.58 -9.18
C HIS A 119 19.46 13.84 -9.20
#